data_07ac7d5e004bed5b2dcf571945a3b5c1
#
_entry.id   07ac7d5e004bed5b2dcf571945a3b5c1
#
_cell.length_a   1.000
_cell.length_b   1.000
_cell.length_c   1.000
_cell.angle_alpha   90.00
_cell.angle_beta   90.00
_cell.angle_gamma   90.00
#
_symmetry.space_group_name_H-M   'P 1'
#
loop_
_entity.id
_entity.type
_entity.pdbx_description
1 polymer ?
#
loop_
_entity_poly.entity_id
_entity_poly.type
_entity_poly.pdbx_seq_one_letter_code
_entity_poly.pdbx_strand_id
1 'polypeptide(L)'
;LGAGNAILIIIQLFCAGIVVIVLDELLQKGYGLGSGISLFIATNICENIVWKAFSPTTVNTGRGSEFEGAIIALFHLLITKNDKVRALKEAFYRQNMPNILNLLSTIMVFLVVIYFQGFRLELPVKYHKQRGQQGTYPIKLFYTSNMPIILQTALVSNLYFISQLLYKRYPTNIIVGLFGRWQDIQGGQGQSVPVGGLAYYVSPPGSLSAILSDPFRAIFYLTFILSSCALFSKTWIEVSGSSARDVAKQLRDQDMVMK
;
A
#
# COMPACT_ATOMS: atom_id res chain seq x y z
N LEU A 1 24.73 11.17 13.16
CA LEU A 1 23.77 11.47 14.22
C LEU A 1 24.34 11.08 15.57
N GLY A 2 24.35 12.04 16.53
CA GLY A 2 24.78 11.76 17.89
C GLY A 2 23.81 10.86 18.64
N ALA A 3 24.31 10.17 19.68
CA ALA A 3 23.48 9.27 20.49
C ALA A 3 22.28 9.98 21.10
N GLY A 4 22.44 11.23 21.54
CA GLY A 4 21.34 12.03 22.08
C GLY A 4 20.24 12.30 21.07
N ASN A 5 20.59 12.62 19.84
CA ASN A 5 19.62 12.84 18.76
C ASN A 5 18.89 11.55 18.39
N ALA A 6 19.58 10.42 18.39
CA ALA A 6 18.97 9.12 18.14
C ALA A 6 17.93 8.77 19.21
N ILE A 7 18.23 9.03 20.47
CA ILE A 7 17.31 8.81 21.58
C ILE A 7 16.07 9.70 21.46
N LEU A 8 16.25 10.97 21.10
CA LEU A 8 15.13 11.91 20.89
C LEU A 8 14.20 11.45 19.76
N ILE A 9 14.77 10.97 18.65
CA ILE A 9 14.00 10.46 17.53
C ILE A 9 13.16 9.24 17.95
N ILE A 10 13.77 8.31 18.70
CA ILE A 10 13.06 7.12 19.22
C ILE A 10 11.91 7.53 20.13
N ILE A 11 12.12 8.49 21.03
CA ILE A 11 11.05 9.00 21.92
C ILE A 11 9.93 9.63 21.10
N GLN A 12 10.24 10.42 20.08
CA GLN A 12 9.23 11.03 19.21
C GLN A 12 8.39 9.98 18.48
N LEU A 13 9.02 8.94 17.93
CA LEU A 13 8.32 7.84 17.26
C LEU A 13 7.43 7.06 18.24
N PHE A 14 7.91 6.85 19.45
CA PHE A 14 7.14 6.16 20.50
C PHE A 14 5.90 6.98 20.88
N CYS A 15 6.04 8.28 21.11
CA CYS A 15 4.91 9.16 21.40
C CYS A 15 3.91 9.21 20.24
N ALA A 16 4.39 9.26 19.01
CA ALA A 16 3.53 9.22 17.84
C ALA A 16 2.73 7.91 17.75
N GLY A 17 3.37 6.78 18.05
CA GLY A 17 2.70 5.49 18.10
C GLY A 17 1.60 5.44 19.14
N ILE A 18 1.84 5.98 20.34
CA ILE A 18 0.81 6.07 21.40
C ILE A 18 -0.36 6.94 20.95
N VAL A 19 -0.09 8.09 20.32
CA VAL A 19 -1.13 8.98 19.82
C VAL A 19 -1.99 8.27 18.78
N VAL A 20 -1.38 7.52 17.87
CA VAL A 20 -2.10 6.75 16.84
C VAL A 20 -3.00 5.70 17.48
N ILE A 21 -2.50 4.98 18.48
CA ILE A 21 -3.29 3.95 19.18
C ILE A 21 -4.50 4.57 19.88
N VAL A 22 -4.33 5.70 20.56
CA VAL A 22 -5.41 6.41 21.25
C VAL A 22 -6.46 6.90 20.25
N LEU A 23 -6.02 7.47 19.12
CA LEU A 23 -6.93 7.93 18.08
C LEU A 23 -7.70 6.78 17.43
N ASP A 24 -7.05 5.64 17.21
CA ASP A 24 -7.70 4.44 16.69
C ASP A 24 -8.80 3.96 17.62
N GLU A 25 -8.51 3.89 18.92
CA GLU A 25 -9.50 3.51 19.93
C GLU A 25 -10.68 4.49 19.96
N LEU A 26 -10.39 5.79 19.89
CA LEU A 26 -11.42 6.83 19.85
C LEU A 26 -12.33 6.68 18.62
N LEU A 27 -11.75 6.42 17.45
CA LEU A 27 -12.51 6.24 16.21
C LEU A 27 -13.39 5.00 16.24
N GLN A 28 -12.90 3.91 16.84
CA GLN A 28 -13.69 2.69 16.96
C GLN A 28 -14.86 2.83 17.92
N LYS A 29 -14.64 3.48 19.07
CA LYS A 29 -15.65 3.60 20.13
C LYS A 29 -16.54 4.83 19.96
N GLY A 30 -15.97 5.97 19.53
CA GLY A 30 -16.68 7.24 19.53
C GLY A 30 -17.47 7.54 18.27
N TYR A 31 -16.89 7.28 17.10
CA TYR A 31 -17.47 7.71 15.84
C TYR A 31 -17.88 6.56 14.91
N GLY A 32 -17.57 5.32 15.23
CA GLY A 32 -17.94 4.15 14.43
C GLY A 32 -17.36 4.13 13.02
N LEU A 33 -16.25 4.80 12.80
CA LEU A 33 -15.60 4.90 11.49
C LEU A 33 -14.76 3.65 11.13
N GLY A 34 -14.82 2.61 11.94
CA GLY A 34 -14.05 1.38 11.74
C GLY A 34 -12.63 1.49 12.26
N SER A 35 -11.70 0.80 11.62
CA SER A 35 -10.31 0.79 12.05
C SER A 35 -9.61 2.11 11.74
N GLY A 36 -9.04 2.74 12.75
CA GLY A 36 -8.25 3.97 12.59
C GLY A 36 -6.98 3.75 11.81
N ILE A 37 -6.37 2.56 11.92
CA ILE A 37 -5.16 2.22 11.18
C ILE A 37 -5.44 2.23 9.67
N SER A 38 -6.54 1.63 9.24
CA SER A 38 -6.96 1.65 7.83
C SER A 38 -7.25 3.06 7.35
N LEU A 39 -7.88 3.88 8.19
CA LEU A 39 -8.15 5.28 7.87
C LEU A 39 -6.86 6.08 7.70
N PHE A 40 -5.89 5.90 8.60
CA PHE A 40 -4.62 6.62 8.52
C PHE A 40 -3.81 6.21 7.29
N ILE A 41 -3.80 4.92 6.95
CA ILE A 41 -3.12 4.44 5.74
C ILE A 41 -3.77 5.01 4.49
N ALA A 42 -5.11 5.01 4.43
CA ALA A 42 -5.84 5.59 3.32
C ALA A 42 -5.57 7.09 3.18
N THR A 43 -5.53 7.82 4.28
CA THR A 43 -5.21 9.25 4.30
C THR A 43 -3.80 9.51 3.77
N ASN A 44 -2.80 8.73 4.18
CA ASN A 44 -1.44 8.85 3.68
C ASN A 44 -1.36 8.61 2.18
N ILE A 45 -2.02 7.59 1.69
CA ILE A 45 -2.03 7.26 0.26
C ILE A 45 -2.69 8.39 -0.54
N CYS A 46 -3.84 8.89 -0.06
CA CYS A 46 -4.54 10.01 -0.71
C CYS A 46 -3.70 11.29 -0.71
N GLU A 47 -3.01 11.59 0.39
CA GLU A 47 -2.11 12.73 0.47
C GLU A 47 -0.97 12.61 -0.53
N ASN A 48 -0.35 11.45 -0.65
CA ASN A 48 0.72 11.21 -1.61
C ASN A 48 0.24 11.36 -3.06
N ILE A 49 -0.96 10.87 -3.36
CA ILE A 49 -1.55 11.00 -4.70
C ILE A 49 -1.81 12.46 -5.04
N VAL A 50 -2.41 13.22 -4.11
CA VAL A 50 -2.68 14.65 -4.31
C VAL A 50 -1.38 15.44 -4.45
N TRP A 51 -0.39 15.14 -3.65
CA TRP A 51 0.93 15.78 -3.73
C TRP A 51 1.58 15.55 -5.10
N LYS A 52 1.57 14.31 -5.58
CA LYS A 52 2.13 13.98 -6.89
C LYS A 52 1.36 14.62 -8.04
N ALA A 53 0.07 14.89 -7.85
CA ALA A 53 -0.75 15.54 -8.88
C ALA A 53 -0.62 17.07 -8.87
N PHE A 54 -0.56 17.68 -7.68
CA PHE A 54 -0.69 19.13 -7.51
C PHE A 54 0.50 19.80 -6.81
N SER A 55 1.65 19.13 -6.71
CA SER A 55 2.80 19.72 -6.02
C SER A 55 3.31 20.99 -6.73
N PRO A 56 3.39 22.14 -6.04
CA PRO A 56 3.96 23.34 -6.59
C PRO A 56 5.49 23.37 -6.56
N THR A 57 6.12 22.36 -5.97
CA THR A 57 7.57 22.28 -5.83
C THR A 57 8.23 22.10 -7.20
N THR A 58 9.26 22.91 -7.46
CA THR A 58 10.04 22.82 -8.69
C THR A 58 11.27 21.96 -8.49
N VAL A 59 11.55 21.12 -9.46
CA VAL A 59 12.73 20.25 -9.48
C VAL A 59 13.53 20.55 -10.75
N ASN A 60 14.85 20.71 -10.60
CA ASN A 60 15.73 20.92 -11.74
C ASN A 60 16.09 19.57 -12.36
N THR A 61 15.59 19.33 -13.57
CA THR A 61 15.80 18.05 -14.30
C THR A 61 16.90 18.14 -15.34
N GLY A 62 17.68 19.23 -15.36
CA GLY A 62 18.70 19.45 -16.39
C GLY A 62 18.17 20.12 -17.68
N ARG A 63 16.86 20.16 -17.86
CA ARG A 63 16.18 20.88 -18.94
C ARG A 63 15.59 22.21 -18.49
N GLY A 64 15.90 22.62 -17.27
CA GLY A 64 15.29 23.73 -16.57
C GLY A 64 14.47 23.25 -15.38
N SER A 65 13.91 24.19 -14.61
CA SER A 65 13.06 23.85 -13.48
C SER A 65 11.66 23.47 -13.98
N GLU A 66 11.20 22.29 -13.58
CA GLU A 66 9.86 21.80 -13.90
C GLU A 66 9.09 21.55 -12.60
N PHE A 67 7.78 21.71 -12.65
CA PHE A 67 6.92 21.41 -11.51
C PHE A 67 6.84 19.90 -11.29
N GLU A 68 6.91 19.49 -10.03
CA GLU A 68 6.85 18.07 -9.66
C GLU A 68 5.46 17.49 -9.85
N GLY A 69 4.40 18.26 -9.59
CA GLY A 69 3.03 17.80 -9.74
C GLY A 69 2.64 17.57 -11.21
N ALA A 70 1.99 16.44 -11.47
CA ALA A 70 1.65 16.04 -12.83
C ALA A 70 0.70 17.03 -13.51
N ILE A 71 -0.36 17.45 -12.82
CA ILE A 71 -1.38 18.36 -13.38
C ILE A 71 -0.81 19.75 -13.55
N ILE A 72 -0.08 20.26 -12.56
CA ILE A 72 0.54 21.59 -12.61
C ILE A 72 1.58 21.63 -13.72
N ALA A 73 2.37 20.55 -13.88
CA ALA A 73 3.35 20.46 -14.97
C ALA A 73 2.68 20.44 -16.34
N LEU A 74 1.51 19.79 -16.46
CA LEU A 74 0.74 19.80 -17.70
C LEU A 74 0.36 21.23 -18.11
N PHE A 75 -0.22 22.00 -17.19
CA PHE A 75 -0.59 23.38 -17.48
C PHE A 75 0.62 24.24 -17.78
N HIS A 76 1.71 24.08 -17.04
CA HIS A 76 2.95 24.80 -17.28
C HIS A 76 3.52 24.54 -18.67
N LEU A 77 3.57 23.28 -19.09
CA LEU A 77 4.07 22.90 -20.41
C LEU A 77 3.18 23.41 -21.53
N LEU A 78 1.86 23.38 -21.36
CA LEU A 78 0.91 23.89 -22.35
C LEU A 78 1.03 25.42 -22.55
N ILE A 79 1.30 26.14 -21.45
CA ILE A 79 1.41 27.61 -21.52
C ILE A 79 2.77 28.05 -22.07
N THR A 80 3.86 27.39 -21.65
CA THR A 80 5.22 27.85 -21.97
C THR A 80 5.77 27.37 -23.32
N LYS A 81 5.30 26.19 -23.80
CA LYS A 81 5.81 25.65 -25.06
C LYS A 81 4.93 26.05 -26.24
N ASN A 82 5.60 26.38 -27.36
CA ASN A 82 4.90 26.80 -28.57
C ASN A 82 4.21 25.62 -29.27
N ASP A 83 4.79 24.41 -29.19
CA ASP A 83 4.20 23.20 -29.79
C ASP A 83 3.39 22.47 -28.69
N LYS A 84 2.07 22.63 -28.73
CA LYS A 84 1.16 22.06 -27.74
C LYS A 84 1.08 20.53 -27.81
N VAL A 85 1.17 19.95 -29.00
CA VAL A 85 1.12 18.49 -29.18
C VAL A 85 2.34 17.84 -28.53
N ARG A 86 3.51 18.41 -28.75
CA ARG A 86 4.76 17.92 -28.14
C ARG A 86 4.75 18.10 -26.63
N ALA A 87 4.20 19.22 -26.16
CA ALA A 87 4.06 19.49 -24.73
C ALA A 87 3.15 18.46 -24.04
N LEU A 88 2.02 18.11 -24.66
CA LEU A 88 1.14 17.04 -24.17
C LEU A 88 1.85 15.70 -24.13
N LYS A 89 2.59 15.35 -25.15
CA LYS A 89 3.34 14.09 -25.20
C LYS A 89 4.38 14.02 -24.07
N GLU A 90 5.10 15.11 -23.83
CA GLU A 90 6.06 15.18 -22.70
C GLU A 90 5.37 15.06 -21.36
N ALA A 91 4.22 15.69 -21.17
CA ALA A 91 3.48 15.62 -19.92
C ALA A 91 2.97 14.21 -19.64
N PHE A 92 2.53 13.47 -20.67
CA PHE A 92 2.06 12.10 -20.49
C PHE A 92 3.18 11.09 -20.22
N TYR A 93 4.38 11.33 -20.75
CA TYR A 93 5.49 10.35 -20.68
C TYR A 93 6.72 10.89 -19.96
N ARG A 94 6.53 11.67 -18.90
CA ARG A 94 7.64 12.17 -18.09
C ARG A 94 8.40 11.01 -17.44
N GLN A 95 9.72 11.07 -17.51
CA GLN A 95 10.58 10.09 -16.86
C GLN A 95 11.00 10.58 -15.46
N ASN A 96 11.04 9.67 -14.50
CA ASN A 96 11.46 9.90 -13.10
C ASN A 96 10.61 10.91 -12.34
N MET A 97 9.49 11.34 -12.88
CA MET A 97 8.56 12.24 -12.21
C MET A 97 7.13 11.76 -12.43
N PRO A 98 6.19 12.11 -11.53
CA PRO A 98 4.79 11.76 -11.75
C PRO A 98 4.27 12.31 -13.08
N ASN A 99 3.65 11.47 -13.88
CA ASN A 99 3.06 11.86 -15.15
C ASN A 99 1.55 11.64 -15.13
N ILE A 100 0.87 12.23 -16.14
CA ILE A 100 -0.58 12.14 -16.23
C ILE A 100 -1.04 10.71 -16.50
N LEU A 101 -0.24 9.93 -17.21
CA LEU A 101 -0.54 8.53 -17.49
C LEU A 101 -0.65 7.73 -16.17
N ASN A 102 0.26 7.96 -15.22
CA ASN A 102 0.19 7.33 -13.90
C ASN A 102 -1.06 7.74 -13.15
N LEU A 103 -1.44 9.01 -13.21
CA LEU A 103 -2.67 9.51 -12.57
C LEU A 103 -3.91 8.87 -13.18
N LEU A 104 -4.00 8.79 -14.51
CA LEU A 104 -5.12 8.16 -15.20
C LEU A 104 -5.21 6.67 -14.87
N SER A 105 -4.07 5.98 -14.81
CA SER A 105 -4.01 4.57 -14.42
C SER A 105 -4.50 4.38 -12.98
N THR A 106 -4.13 5.27 -12.06
CA THR A 106 -4.59 5.23 -10.67
C THR A 106 -6.10 5.41 -10.57
N ILE A 107 -6.66 6.36 -11.33
CA ILE A 107 -8.12 6.59 -11.36
C ILE A 107 -8.84 5.37 -11.92
N MET A 108 -8.32 4.77 -13.00
CA MET A 108 -8.90 3.58 -13.61
C MET A 108 -8.92 2.40 -12.63
N VAL A 109 -7.79 2.15 -11.95
CA VAL A 109 -7.70 1.09 -10.93
C VAL A 109 -8.68 1.36 -9.79
N PHE A 110 -8.80 2.60 -9.36
CA PHE A 110 -9.73 2.99 -8.31
C PHE A 110 -11.18 2.69 -8.69
N LEU A 111 -11.59 3.02 -9.92
CA LEU A 111 -12.93 2.74 -10.41
C LEU A 111 -13.21 1.24 -10.49
N VAL A 112 -12.24 0.45 -10.98
CA VAL A 112 -12.35 -1.01 -11.05
C VAL A 112 -12.49 -1.60 -9.66
N VAL A 113 -11.70 -1.13 -8.70
CA VAL A 113 -11.75 -1.61 -7.31
C VAL A 113 -13.11 -1.29 -6.68
N ILE A 114 -13.65 -0.09 -6.89
CA ILE A 114 -14.97 0.29 -6.38
C ILE A 114 -16.05 -0.64 -6.95
N TYR A 115 -15.98 -0.94 -8.24
CA TYR A 115 -16.91 -1.84 -8.89
C TYR A 115 -16.90 -3.23 -8.24
N PHE A 116 -15.70 -3.80 -8.05
CA PHE A 116 -15.57 -5.11 -7.43
C PHE A 116 -15.93 -5.10 -5.95
N GLN A 117 -15.71 -4.01 -5.24
CA GLN A 117 -16.11 -3.90 -3.83
C GLN A 117 -17.62 -3.86 -3.65
N GLY A 118 -18.36 -3.52 -4.69
CA GLY A 118 -19.80 -3.54 -4.67
C GLY A 118 -20.40 -4.94 -4.68
N PHE A 119 -19.64 -5.95 -5.08
CA PHE A 119 -20.12 -7.32 -5.09
C PHE A 119 -20.25 -7.85 -3.67
N ARG A 120 -21.44 -8.32 -3.36
CA ARG A 120 -21.74 -8.88 -2.06
C ARG A 120 -22.84 -9.94 -2.19
N LEU A 121 -22.78 -10.93 -1.32
CA LEU A 121 -23.81 -11.92 -1.17
C LEU A 121 -24.67 -11.53 0.03
N GLU A 122 -25.95 -11.34 -0.19
CA GLU A 122 -26.89 -11.01 0.87
C GLU A 122 -27.57 -12.28 1.37
N LEU A 123 -27.44 -12.54 2.68
CA LEU A 123 -28.11 -13.65 3.34
C LEU A 123 -29.33 -13.14 4.09
N PRO A 124 -30.51 -13.74 3.89
CA PRO A 124 -31.69 -13.34 4.66
C PRO A 124 -31.55 -13.75 6.12
N VAL A 125 -31.83 -12.82 7.02
CA VAL A 125 -31.72 -13.01 8.47
C VAL A 125 -33.05 -12.62 9.12
N LYS A 126 -33.56 -13.43 10.03
CA LYS A 126 -34.76 -13.13 10.80
C LYS A 126 -34.41 -12.80 12.25
N TYR A 127 -35.09 -11.80 12.80
CA TYR A 127 -35.03 -11.52 14.24
C TYR A 127 -35.92 -12.51 15.00
N HIS A 128 -35.37 -13.14 16.02
CA HIS A 128 -36.09 -14.16 16.79
C HIS A 128 -37.15 -13.54 17.71
N LYS A 129 -36.92 -12.33 18.21
CA LYS A 129 -37.83 -11.64 19.14
C LYS A 129 -38.90 -10.81 18.47
N GLN A 130 -38.71 -10.38 17.24
CA GLN A 130 -39.67 -9.55 16.50
C GLN A 130 -40.13 -10.29 15.26
N ARG A 131 -41.38 -10.72 15.31
CA ARG A 131 -42.04 -11.35 14.15
C ARG A 131 -42.24 -10.32 13.04
N GLY A 132 -41.79 -10.59 11.86
CA GLY A 132 -42.00 -9.77 10.68
C GLY A 132 -40.85 -8.87 10.27
N GLN A 133 -39.81 -8.70 11.10
CA GLN A 133 -38.61 -8.00 10.71
C GLN A 133 -37.60 -8.97 10.05
N GLN A 134 -37.35 -8.72 8.79
CA GLN A 134 -36.34 -9.46 8.03
C GLN A 134 -35.21 -8.50 7.66
N GLY A 135 -34.00 -8.87 8.03
CA GLY A 135 -32.80 -8.15 7.64
C GLY A 135 -31.98 -8.97 6.66
N THR A 136 -31.03 -8.34 6.04
CA THR A 136 -30.05 -9.02 5.21
C THR A 136 -28.65 -8.87 5.83
N TYR A 137 -27.88 -9.95 5.80
CA TYR A 137 -26.47 -9.92 6.23
C TYR A 137 -25.58 -9.97 4.99
N PRO A 138 -24.90 -8.87 4.65
CA PRO A 138 -24.08 -8.85 3.45
C PRO A 138 -22.71 -9.49 3.70
N ILE A 139 -22.30 -10.37 2.80
CA ILE A 139 -20.94 -10.91 2.74
C ILE A 139 -20.25 -10.30 1.54
N LYS A 140 -19.22 -9.53 1.78
CA LYS A 140 -18.47 -8.86 0.73
C LYS A 140 -17.58 -9.82 -0.02
N LEU A 141 -17.40 -9.60 -1.32
CA LEU A 141 -16.47 -10.38 -2.12
C LEU A 141 -15.03 -10.26 -1.58
N PHE A 142 -14.63 -9.05 -1.24
CA PHE A 142 -13.34 -8.80 -0.59
C PHE A 142 -13.55 -8.72 0.92
N TYR A 143 -13.66 -9.87 1.55
CA TYR A 143 -14.03 -9.99 2.96
C TYR A 143 -12.97 -9.42 3.92
N THR A 144 -11.72 -9.66 3.61
CA THR A 144 -10.61 -9.18 4.43
C THR A 144 -10.13 -7.78 4.04
N SER A 145 -10.73 -7.19 2.98
CA SER A 145 -10.35 -5.87 2.50
C SER A 145 -8.86 -5.83 2.08
N ASN A 146 -8.12 -4.81 2.51
CA ASN A 146 -6.71 -4.63 2.15
C ASN A 146 -5.73 -5.13 3.22
N MET A 147 -6.21 -5.74 4.29
CA MET A 147 -5.35 -6.17 5.40
C MET A 147 -4.28 -7.20 5.01
N PRO A 148 -4.57 -8.22 4.17
CA PRO A 148 -3.51 -9.15 3.77
C PRO A 148 -2.34 -8.48 3.06
N ILE A 149 -2.61 -7.53 2.19
CA ILE A 149 -1.58 -6.80 1.46
C ILE A 149 -0.76 -5.90 2.40
N ILE A 150 -1.40 -5.28 3.39
CA ILE A 150 -0.72 -4.45 4.39
C ILE A 150 0.22 -5.31 5.23
N LEU A 151 -0.24 -6.46 5.70
CA LEU A 151 0.57 -7.38 6.49
C LEU A 151 1.75 -7.93 5.69
N GLN A 152 1.52 -8.30 4.43
CA GLN A 152 2.57 -8.78 3.54
C GLN A 152 3.61 -7.70 3.27
N THR A 153 3.18 -6.46 3.02
CA THR A 153 4.06 -5.33 2.79
C THR A 153 4.91 -5.03 4.02
N ALA A 154 4.32 -5.11 5.22
CA ALA A 154 5.05 -4.93 6.47
C ALA A 154 6.13 -6.00 6.65
N LEU A 155 5.79 -7.27 6.37
CA LEU A 155 6.74 -8.38 6.45
C LEU A 155 7.92 -8.18 5.49
N VAL A 156 7.63 -7.82 4.25
CA VAL A 156 8.66 -7.59 3.23
C VAL A 156 9.54 -6.39 3.59
N SER A 157 8.97 -5.31 4.12
CA SER A 157 9.72 -4.14 4.58
C SER A 157 10.68 -4.49 5.70
N ASN A 158 10.24 -5.30 6.67
CA ASN A 158 11.10 -5.78 7.75
C ASN A 158 12.22 -6.67 7.21
N LEU A 159 11.91 -7.54 6.26
CA LEU A 159 12.90 -8.40 5.61
C LEU A 159 13.97 -7.57 4.89
N TYR A 160 13.55 -6.55 4.16
CA TYR A 160 14.46 -5.63 3.47
C TYR A 160 15.36 -4.89 4.45
N PHE A 161 14.82 -4.40 5.54
CA PHE A 161 15.58 -3.67 6.55
C PHE A 161 16.67 -4.55 7.17
N ILE A 162 16.29 -5.76 7.59
CA ILE A 162 17.24 -6.72 8.18
C ILE A 162 18.30 -7.12 7.17
N SER A 163 17.91 -7.44 5.94
CA SER A 163 18.83 -7.81 4.87
C SER A 163 19.82 -6.71 4.55
N GLN A 164 19.35 -5.46 4.49
CA GLN A 164 20.17 -4.30 4.22
C GLN A 164 21.20 -4.05 5.32
N LEU A 165 20.77 -4.14 6.59
CA LEU A 165 21.68 -4.00 7.73
C LEU A 165 22.76 -5.07 7.74
N LEU A 166 22.37 -6.33 7.53
CA LEU A 166 23.31 -7.44 7.52
C LEU A 166 24.30 -7.33 6.37
N TYR A 167 23.86 -6.92 5.19
CA TYR A 167 24.73 -6.74 4.05
C TYR A 167 25.75 -5.62 4.25
N LYS A 168 25.34 -4.51 4.87
CA LYS A 168 26.25 -3.41 5.18
C LYS A 168 27.33 -3.81 6.20
N ARG A 169 26.94 -4.64 7.17
CA ARG A 169 27.85 -5.04 8.24
C ARG A 169 28.77 -6.21 7.85
N TYR A 170 28.22 -7.18 7.10
CA TYR A 170 28.93 -8.40 6.72
C TYR A 170 28.76 -8.68 5.21
N PRO A 171 29.36 -7.85 4.33
CA PRO A 171 29.14 -8.01 2.88
C PRO A 171 29.76 -9.26 2.30
N THR A 172 30.74 -9.89 2.98
CA THR A 172 31.47 -11.06 2.50
C THR A 172 30.86 -12.39 2.95
N ASN A 173 29.87 -12.36 3.84
CA ASN A 173 29.23 -13.58 4.33
C ASN A 173 28.26 -14.15 3.29
N ILE A 174 28.39 -15.44 3.00
CA ILE A 174 27.55 -16.14 2.02
C ILE A 174 26.09 -16.14 2.45
N ILE A 175 25.81 -16.36 3.73
CA ILE A 175 24.46 -16.39 4.28
C ILE A 175 23.77 -15.03 4.10
N VAL A 176 24.47 -13.94 4.40
CA VAL A 176 23.98 -12.58 4.19
C VAL A 176 23.73 -12.30 2.71
N GLY A 177 24.59 -12.80 1.83
CA GLY A 177 24.40 -12.71 0.38
C GLY A 177 23.17 -13.47 -0.13
N LEU A 178 22.81 -14.57 0.54
CA LEU A 178 21.59 -15.32 0.22
C LEU A 178 20.31 -14.55 0.61
N PHE A 179 20.32 -13.80 1.72
CA PHE A 179 19.19 -12.96 2.11
C PHE A 179 18.96 -11.78 1.16
N GLY A 180 20.04 -11.19 0.65
CA GLY A 180 19.89 -10.13 -0.32
C GLY A 180 21.21 -9.41 -0.54
N ARG A 181 21.48 -9.12 -1.80
CA ARG A 181 22.58 -8.26 -2.22
C ARG A 181 22.00 -6.90 -2.58
N TRP A 182 22.60 -5.86 -2.08
CA TRP A 182 22.11 -4.51 -2.25
C TRP A 182 23.15 -3.66 -3.00
N GLN A 183 22.66 -2.79 -3.86
CA GLN A 183 23.50 -1.86 -4.61
C GLN A 183 22.93 -0.46 -4.45
N ASP A 184 23.80 0.51 -4.18
CA ASP A 184 23.40 1.91 -4.09
C ASP A 184 23.12 2.46 -5.50
N ILE A 185 22.03 3.22 -5.62
CA ILE A 185 21.69 3.88 -6.88
C ILE A 185 22.59 5.11 -7.00
N GLN A 186 23.31 5.21 -8.13
CA GLN A 186 24.09 6.40 -8.44
C GLN A 186 23.14 7.58 -8.69
N GLY A 187 23.32 8.65 -7.90
CA GLY A 187 22.49 9.84 -7.98
C GLY A 187 21.28 9.84 -7.07
N GLY A 188 21.01 8.76 -6.35
CA GLY A 188 19.96 8.69 -5.33
C GLY A 188 20.51 9.03 -3.95
N GLN A 189 19.75 9.74 -3.15
CA GLN A 189 20.13 10.08 -1.78
C GLN A 189 20.06 8.86 -0.87
N GLY A 190 21.10 8.01 -0.88
CA GLY A 190 21.21 6.88 0.02
C GLY A 190 20.20 5.76 -0.17
N GLN A 191 19.53 5.70 -1.33
CA GLN A 191 18.61 4.62 -1.65
C GLN A 191 19.39 3.44 -2.22
N SER A 192 19.23 2.26 -1.59
CA SER A 192 19.77 1.01 -2.10
C SER A 192 18.66 0.16 -2.71
N VAL A 193 19.01 -0.56 -3.78
CA VAL A 193 18.08 -1.45 -4.48
C VAL A 193 18.59 -2.88 -4.36
N PRO A 194 17.74 -3.86 -4.08
CA PRO A 194 18.18 -5.25 -4.08
C PRO A 194 18.52 -5.72 -5.49
N VAL A 195 19.70 -6.33 -5.65
CA VAL A 195 20.19 -6.84 -6.95
C VAL A 195 20.34 -8.35 -6.98
N GLY A 196 20.21 -9.02 -5.86
CA GLY A 196 20.30 -10.47 -5.80
C GLY A 196 19.82 -11.02 -4.46
N GLY A 197 19.74 -12.33 -4.37
CA GLY A 197 19.28 -13.03 -3.18
C GLY A 197 17.77 -13.00 -2.98
N LEU A 198 17.34 -13.39 -1.78
CA LEU A 198 15.92 -13.48 -1.46
C LEU A 198 15.18 -12.15 -1.59
N ALA A 199 15.81 -11.05 -1.16
CA ALA A 199 15.22 -9.71 -1.26
C ALA A 199 14.94 -9.30 -2.72
N TYR A 200 15.81 -9.68 -3.64
CA TYR A 200 15.61 -9.41 -5.06
C TYR A 200 14.39 -10.15 -5.61
N TYR A 201 14.24 -11.42 -5.24
CA TYR A 201 13.13 -12.24 -5.74
C TYR A 201 11.77 -11.87 -5.14
N VAL A 202 11.75 -11.31 -3.93
CA VAL A 202 10.50 -10.86 -3.31
C VAL A 202 10.14 -9.41 -3.65
N SER A 203 11.01 -8.70 -4.38
CA SER A 203 10.72 -7.34 -4.81
C SER A 203 9.92 -7.32 -6.11
N PRO A 204 9.00 -6.35 -6.28
CA PRO A 204 8.22 -6.26 -7.52
C PRO A 204 9.08 -5.84 -8.70
N PRO A 205 8.85 -6.37 -9.91
CA PRO A 205 9.52 -5.90 -11.11
C PRO A 205 9.09 -4.47 -11.43
N GLY A 206 10.05 -3.63 -11.81
CA GLY A 206 9.79 -2.21 -12.05
C GLY A 206 9.10 -1.88 -13.36
N SER A 207 9.19 -2.77 -14.36
CA SER A 207 8.64 -2.53 -15.68
C SER A 207 8.41 -3.84 -16.45
N LEU A 208 7.68 -3.75 -17.56
CA LEU A 208 7.46 -4.91 -18.43
C LEU A 208 8.77 -5.46 -19.00
N SER A 209 9.73 -4.57 -19.34
CA SER A 209 11.03 -5.02 -19.80
C SER A 209 11.80 -5.78 -18.73
N ALA A 210 11.65 -5.39 -17.45
CA ALA A 210 12.24 -6.15 -16.35
C ALA A 210 11.60 -7.54 -16.20
N ILE A 211 10.31 -7.67 -16.46
CA ILE A 211 9.61 -8.97 -16.46
C ILE A 211 10.12 -9.86 -17.59
N LEU A 212 10.30 -9.29 -18.78
CA LEU A 212 10.78 -10.03 -19.94
C LEU A 212 12.25 -10.45 -19.77
N SER A 213 13.07 -9.61 -19.14
CA SER A 213 14.50 -9.93 -18.94
C SER A 213 14.72 -10.99 -17.86
N ASP A 214 13.85 -11.08 -16.85
CA ASP A 214 13.97 -12.09 -15.79
C ASP A 214 12.58 -12.62 -15.42
N PRO A 215 12.05 -13.60 -16.21
CA PRO A 215 10.73 -14.16 -15.95
C PRO A 215 10.66 -14.95 -14.65
N PHE A 216 11.75 -15.57 -14.20
CA PHE A 216 11.76 -16.30 -12.92
C PHE A 216 11.48 -15.41 -11.74
N ARG A 217 12.02 -14.20 -11.74
CA ARG A 217 11.74 -13.22 -10.70
C ARG A 217 10.25 -12.87 -10.65
N ALA A 218 9.64 -12.61 -11.79
CA ALA A 218 8.23 -12.26 -11.87
C ALA A 218 7.34 -13.40 -11.39
N ILE A 219 7.63 -14.64 -11.80
CA ILE A 219 6.89 -15.83 -11.38
C ILE A 219 7.04 -16.06 -9.88
N PHE A 220 8.25 -15.97 -9.36
CA PHE A 220 8.52 -16.12 -7.93
C PHE A 220 7.81 -15.06 -7.10
N TYR A 221 7.86 -13.81 -7.56
CA TYR A 221 7.20 -12.68 -6.90
C TYR A 221 5.69 -12.87 -6.85
N LEU A 222 5.07 -13.24 -7.97
CA LEU A 222 3.64 -13.50 -8.03
C LEU A 222 3.25 -14.65 -7.09
N THR A 223 3.98 -15.75 -7.12
CA THR A 223 3.73 -16.90 -6.26
C THR A 223 3.85 -16.51 -4.78
N PHE A 224 4.89 -15.76 -4.44
CA PHE A 224 5.13 -15.30 -3.09
C PHE A 224 4.00 -14.40 -2.59
N ILE A 225 3.60 -13.40 -3.40
CA ILE A 225 2.53 -12.47 -3.03
C ILE A 225 1.21 -13.20 -2.86
N LEU A 226 0.83 -14.03 -3.81
CA LEU A 226 -0.45 -14.73 -3.75
C LEU A 226 -0.51 -15.68 -2.56
N SER A 227 0.56 -16.44 -2.32
CA SER A 227 0.63 -17.36 -1.17
C SER A 227 0.60 -16.63 0.16
N SER A 228 1.38 -15.55 0.28
CA SER A 228 1.43 -14.74 1.51
C SER A 228 0.10 -14.07 1.80
N CYS A 229 -0.53 -13.50 0.78
CA CYS A 229 -1.83 -12.85 0.94
C CYS A 229 -2.92 -13.84 1.32
N ALA A 230 -2.92 -15.04 0.72
CA ALA A 230 -3.86 -16.09 1.08
C ALA A 230 -3.69 -16.54 2.54
N LEU A 231 -2.45 -16.74 2.97
CA LEU A 231 -2.13 -17.11 4.35
C LEU A 231 -2.54 -16.02 5.34
N PHE A 232 -2.18 -14.77 5.07
CA PHE A 232 -2.52 -13.64 5.93
C PHE A 232 -4.02 -13.37 5.96
N SER A 233 -4.71 -13.56 4.83
CA SER A 233 -6.16 -13.42 4.76
C SER A 233 -6.84 -14.43 5.68
N LYS A 234 -6.43 -15.69 5.60
CA LYS A 234 -6.94 -16.75 6.46
C LYS A 234 -6.67 -16.46 7.94
N THR A 235 -5.44 -16.07 8.25
CA THR A 235 -5.04 -15.74 9.63
C THR A 235 -5.81 -14.53 10.14
N TRP A 236 -5.99 -13.51 9.32
CA TRP A 236 -6.73 -12.30 9.70
C TRP A 236 -8.19 -12.60 10.00
N ILE A 237 -8.84 -13.45 9.20
CA ILE A 237 -10.23 -13.86 9.46
C ILE A 237 -10.35 -14.52 10.82
N GLU A 238 -9.39 -15.39 11.18
CA GLU A 238 -9.40 -16.06 12.48
C GLU A 238 -9.12 -15.09 13.65
N VAL A 239 -8.16 -14.17 13.47
CA VAL A 239 -7.71 -13.26 14.53
C VAL A 239 -8.69 -12.11 14.75
N SER A 240 -9.29 -11.58 13.70
CA SER A 240 -10.16 -10.40 13.78
C SER A 240 -11.56 -10.68 14.32
N GLY A 241 -11.88 -11.95 14.57
CA GLY A 241 -13.23 -12.32 15.00
C GLY A 241 -14.26 -12.30 13.88
N SER A 242 -13.80 -12.31 12.63
CA SER A 242 -14.67 -12.34 11.46
C SER A 242 -14.88 -13.75 10.91
N SER A 243 -14.42 -14.79 11.61
CA SER A 243 -14.63 -16.16 11.22
C SER A 243 -16.12 -16.53 11.24
N ALA A 244 -16.48 -17.57 10.51
CA ALA A 244 -17.87 -18.02 10.46
C ALA A 244 -18.43 -18.35 11.84
N ARG A 245 -17.61 -18.89 12.73
CA ARG A 245 -18.00 -19.21 14.10
C ARG A 245 -18.28 -17.94 14.91
N ASP A 246 -17.41 -16.94 14.82
CA ASP A 246 -17.56 -15.69 15.55
C ASP A 246 -18.77 -14.90 15.06
N VAL A 247 -19.01 -14.86 13.75
CA VAL A 247 -20.18 -14.20 13.16
C VAL A 247 -21.46 -14.91 13.56
N ALA A 248 -21.48 -16.24 13.56
CA ALA A 248 -22.62 -17.01 14.00
C ALA A 248 -22.95 -16.74 15.48
N LYS A 249 -21.91 -16.63 16.32
CA LYS A 249 -22.06 -16.29 17.73
C LYS A 249 -22.61 -14.88 17.92
N GLN A 250 -22.11 -13.89 17.16
CA GLN A 250 -22.61 -12.52 17.20
C GLN A 250 -24.09 -12.45 16.79
N LEU A 251 -24.48 -13.16 15.73
CA LEU A 251 -25.85 -13.23 15.29
C LEU A 251 -26.75 -13.88 16.32
N ARG A 252 -26.26 -14.91 16.99
CA ARG A 252 -26.98 -15.57 18.09
C ARG A 252 -27.18 -14.65 19.26
N ASP A 253 -26.17 -13.86 19.64
CA ASP A 253 -26.24 -12.89 20.73
C ASP A 253 -27.22 -11.75 20.42
N GLN A 254 -27.38 -11.40 19.13
CA GLN A 254 -28.33 -10.39 18.67
C GLN A 254 -29.73 -10.97 18.38
N ASP A 255 -29.96 -12.23 18.73
CA ASP A 255 -31.21 -12.95 18.48
C ASP A 255 -31.63 -13.00 17.00
N MET A 256 -30.68 -13.05 16.09
CA MET A 256 -30.89 -13.21 14.66
C MET A 256 -30.66 -14.66 14.24
N VAL A 257 -31.55 -15.16 13.40
CA VAL A 257 -31.43 -16.52 12.85
C VAL A 257 -31.42 -16.44 11.32
N MET A 258 -30.50 -17.19 10.70
CA MET A 258 -30.47 -17.30 9.27
C MET A 258 -31.65 -18.15 8.75
N LYS A 259 -32.22 -17.70 7.66
CA LYS A 259 -33.32 -18.39 6.99
C LYS A 259 -32.81 -19.53 6.12
#